data_bf5820d8e266f752921ed5b1f3ba4d8e
#
_entry.id   bf5820d8e266f752921ed5b1f3ba4d8e
#
_cell.length_a   1.000
_cell.length_b   1.000
_cell.length_c   1.000
_cell.angle_alpha   90.00
_cell.angle_beta   90.00
_cell.angle_gamma   90.00
#
_symmetry.space_group_name_H-M   'P 1'
#
loop_
_entity.id
_entity.type
_entity.pdbx_description
1 polymer ?
#
loop_
_entity_poly.entity_id
_entity_poly.type
_entity_poly.pdbx_seq_one_letter_code
_entity_poly.pdbx_strand_id
1 'polypeptide(L)'
;TFVLYGKSDGILDKDYDSHTLHFSSRYKRLYCGKDHGLCEVILKKIPKSVKERTVVISSCRVNGENWTYETSKRLSDLGEGNKLELALTTLEYGYNEAVRIRYREKQNGEEWVELPADNPVIALPSLPGGQFQLEIQATDQEGRWQDDILDINIQVRPYYYKSWWFWSLLLLVAGC
;
A
#
# COMPACT_ATOMS: atom_id res chain seq x y z
N THR A 1 -19.34 -5.43 12.88
CA THR A 1 -17.90 -5.09 12.67
C THR A 1 -17.32 -4.79 14.04
N PHE A 2 -16.21 -5.42 14.39
CA PHE A 2 -15.49 -5.16 15.64
C PHE A 2 -14.26 -4.32 15.30
N VAL A 3 -14.03 -3.24 16.04
CA VAL A 3 -12.82 -2.44 15.95
C VAL A 3 -11.94 -2.78 17.13
N LEU A 4 -10.69 -3.14 16.87
CA LEU A 4 -9.73 -3.49 17.90
C LEU A 4 -8.87 -2.26 18.22
N TYR A 5 -8.86 -1.85 19.49
CA TYR A 5 -8.01 -0.79 19.98
C TYR A 5 -6.80 -1.37 20.73
N GLY A 6 -5.61 -0.81 20.51
CA GLY A 6 -4.34 -1.31 21.04
C GLY A 6 -3.46 -0.24 21.67
N LYS A 7 -2.17 -0.55 21.84
CA LYS A 7 -1.18 0.40 22.41
C LYS A 7 -1.09 1.70 21.62
N SER A 8 -1.21 1.62 20.31
CA SER A 8 -1.23 2.77 19.42
C SER A 8 -2.40 3.73 19.68
N ASP A 9 -3.49 3.21 20.25
CA ASP A 9 -4.70 3.98 20.60
C ASP A 9 -4.62 4.59 22.00
N GLY A 10 -3.47 4.47 22.67
CA GLY A 10 -3.27 4.92 24.04
C GLY A 10 -3.66 3.90 25.09
N ILE A 11 -3.94 2.64 24.71
CA ILE A 11 -4.17 1.54 25.61
C ILE A 11 -2.82 0.96 26.01
N LEU A 12 -2.34 1.29 27.21
CA LEU A 12 -0.96 1.11 27.62
C LEU A 12 -0.49 -0.34 27.77
N ASP A 13 -1.39 -1.34 27.81
CA ASP A 13 -1.02 -2.76 28.01
C ASP A 13 -2.11 -3.72 27.56
N LYS A 14 -1.78 -5.02 27.44
CA LYS A 14 -2.74 -6.07 27.05
C LYS A 14 -3.38 -6.78 28.24
N ASP A 15 -2.83 -6.62 29.44
CA ASP A 15 -3.26 -7.36 30.63
C ASP A 15 -4.37 -6.61 31.37
N TYR A 16 -5.59 -6.82 30.92
CA TYR A 16 -6.81 -6.36 31.59
C TYR A 16 -7.44 -7.52 32.33
N ASP A 17 -7.82 -7.27 33.59
CA ASP A 17 -8.64 -8.22 34.32
C ASP A 17 -10.07 -8.22 33.75
N SER A 18 -10.50 -9.36 33.23
CA SER A 18 -11.80 -9.55 32.59
C SER A 18 -13.01 -9.20 33.45
N HIS A 19 -12.82 -9.15 34.78
CA HIS A 19 -13.89 -8.89 35.75
C HIS A 19 -14.01 -7.42 36.19
N THR A 20 -13.17 -6.52 35.65
CA THR A 20 -13.08 -5.13 36.11
C THR A 20 -13.58 -4.12 35.11
N LEU A 21 -14.43 -4.54 34.18
CA LEU A 21 -15.00 -3.66 33.16
C LEU A 21 -16.26 -2.96 33.68
N HIS A 22 -16.25 -1.63 33.76
CA HIS A 22 -17.41 -0.85 34.18
C HIS A 22 -17.71 0.27 33.19
N PHE A 23 -18.97 0.31 32.70
CA PHE A 23 -19.43 1.37 31.84
C PHE A 23 -20.31 2.38 32.60
N SER A 24 -19.88 3.65 32.63
CA SER A 24 -20.66 4.74 33.18
C SER A 24 -21.51 5.38 32.07
N SER A 25 -22.83 5.14 32.10
CA SER A 25 -23.78 5.74 31.15
C SER A 25 -23.89 7.26 31.30
N ARG A 26 -23.71 7.78 32.51
CA ARG A 26 -23.77 9.23 32.82
C ARG A 26 -22.62 10.00 32.18
N TYR A 27 -21.41 9.45 32.27
CA TYR A 27 -20.20 10.13 31.76
C TYR A 27 -19.77 9.65 30.39
N LYS A 28 -20.44 8.62 29.84
CA LYS A 28 -20.06 7.94 28.57
C LYS A 28 -18.59 7.54 28.56
N ARG A 29 -18.16 6.91 29.66
CA ARG A 29 -16.79 6.44 29.89
C ARG A 29 -16.80 4.97 30.23
N LEU A 30 -15.79 4.27 29.72
CA LEU A 30 -15.50 2.88 30.04
C LEU A 30 -14.27 2.84 30.95
N TYR A 31 -14.40 2.14 32.08
CA TYR A 31 -13.31 1.93 33.03
C TYR A 31 -12.90 0.47 33.00
N CYS A 32 -11.60 0.24 32.88
CA CYS A 32 -10.99 -1.09 32.88
C CYS A 32 -9.91 -1.14 33.95
N GLY A 33 -10.02 -2.08 34.89
CA GLY A 33 -9.02 -2.29 35.92
C GLY A 33 -7.81 -3.05 35.38
N LYS A 34 -6.67 -2.79 36.00
CA LYS A 34 -5.38 -3.44 35.76
C LYS A 34 -4.70 -3.76 37.07
N ASP A 35 -3.68 -4.62 37.04
CA ASP A 35 -2.88 -4.95 38.24
C ASP A 35 -2.24 -3.72 38.93
N HIS A 36 -1.92 -2.70 38.14
CA HIS A 36 -1.24 -1.50 38.63
C HIS A 36 -1.95 -0.18 38.24
N GLY A 37 -3.27 -0.20 38.02
CA GLY A 37 -3.99 1.03 37.71
C GLY A 37 -5.37 0.86 37.11
N LEU A 38 -5.94 1.99 36.70
CA LEU A 38 -7.23 2.10 36.06
C LEU A 38 -7.06 2.74 34.68
N CYS A 39 -7.61 2.09 33.66
CA CYS A 39 -7.71 2.69 32.33
C CYS A 39 -9.09 3.31 32.17
N GLU A 40 -9.14 4.59 31.74
CA GLU A 40 -10.36 5.28 31.42
C GLU A 40 -10.45 5.53 29.90
N VAL A 41 -11.46 5.00 29.25
CA VAL A 41 -11.73 5.23 27.83
C VAL A 41 -12.87 6.22 27.67
N ILE A 42 -12.60 7.37 27.07
CA ILE A 42 -13.59 8.43 26.84
C ILE A 42 -14.24 8.22 25.47
N LEU A 43 -15.41 7.59 25.42
CA LEU A 43 -16.10 7.23 24.18
C LEU A 43 -16.40 8.39 23.24
N LYS A 44 -16.57 9.61 23.78
CA LYS A 44 -16.77 10.83 22.97
C LYS A 44 -15.55 11.27 22.18
N LYS A 45 -14.35 10.84 22.58
CA LYS A 45 -13.07 11.20 21.94
C LYS A 45 -12.61 10.16 20.93
N ILE A 46 -13.32 9.02 20.82
CA ILE A 46 -13.04 8.04 19.79
C ILE A 46 -13.50 8.64 18.46
N PRO A 47 -12.59 8.86 17.52
CA PRO A 47 -12.96 9.43 16.23
C PRO A 47 -13.92 8.46 15.52
N LYS A 48 -15.12 8.96 15.18
CA LYS A 48 -16.12 8.18 14.43
C LYS A 48 -15.89 8.21 12.92
N SER A 49 -15.03 9.08 12.45
CA SER A 49 -14.73 9.19 11.03
C SER A 49 -13.60 8.22 10.68
N VAL A 50 -13.94 7.28 9.84
CA VAL A 50 -12.93 6.52 9.10
C VAL A 50 -12.20 7.53 8.21
N LYS A 51 -10.98 7.88 8.59
CA LYS A 51 -10.15 8.73 7.75
C LYS A 51 -9.66 7.87 6.59
N GLU A 52 -9.95 8.30 5.38
CA GLU A 52 -9.41 7.66 4.20
C GLU A 52 -7.88 7.69 4.26
N ARG A 53 -7.27 6.54 4.04
CA ARG A 53 -5.82 6.41 4.06
C ARG A 53 -5.28 6.56 2.66
N THR A 54 -4.41 7.53 2.46
CA THR A 54 -3.75 7.72 1.18
C THR A 54 -2.48 6.88 1.13
N VAL A 55 -2.42 5.96 0.17
CA VAL A 55 -1.20 5.21 -0.13
C VAL A 55 -0.27 6.10 -0.94
N VAL A 56 1.00 6.14 -0.53
CA VAL A 56 2.05 6.86 -1.24
C VAL A 56 3.25 5.96 -1.51
N ILE A 57 3.97 6.26 -2.57
CA ILE A 57 5.24 5.61 -2.88
C ILE A 57 6.32 6.27 -2.05
N SER A 58 6.92 5.52 -1.12
CA SER A 58 8.01 6.00 -0.27
C SER A 58 9.37 5.94 -0.95
N SER A 59 9.59 4.93 -1.78
CA SER A 59 10.79 4.83 -2.62
C SER A 59 10.51 4.04 -3.90
N CYS A 60 11.24 4.40 -4.95
CA CYS A 60 11.24 3.72 -6.23
C CYS A 60 12.68 3.32 -6.58
N ARG A 61 12.90 2.06 -6.94
CA ARG A 61 14.20 1.56 -7.38
C ARG A 61 14.07 0.89 -8.73
N VAL A 62 14.99 1.23 -9.63
CA VAL A 62 15.11 0.58 -10.94
C VAL A 62 16.49 -0.05 -11.03
N ASN A 63 16.55 -1.36 -11.26
CA ASN A 63 17.79 -2.16 -11.27
C ASN A 63 18.66 -1.99 -10.02
N GLY A 64 18.04 -1.71 -8.86
CA GLY A 64 18.70 -1.47 -7.57
C GLY A 64 19.13 -0.03 -7.33
N GLU A 65 19.03 0.87 -8.30
CA GLU A 65 19.31 2.30 -8.16
C GLU A 65 18.04 3.07 -7.74
N ASN A 66 18.21 4.06 -6.85
CA ASN A 66 17.10 4.89 -6.41
C ASN A 66 16.69 5.85 -7.52
N TRP A 67 15.40 5.83 -7.85
CA TRP A 67 14.78 6.75 -8.79
C TRP A 67 13.88 7.74 -8.06
N THR A 68 13.97 9.00 -8.48
CA THR A 68 13.04 10.01 -7.98
C THR A 68 11.67 9.79 -8.63
N TYR A 69 10.67 9.46 -7.80
CA TYR A 69 9.30 9.39 -8.26
C TYR A 69 8.76 10.82 -8.33
N GLU A 70 8.60 11.34 -9.53
CA GLU A 70 7.91 12.61 -9.72
C GLU A 70 6.41 12.43 -9.45
N THR A 71 5.78 13.45 -8.89
CA THR A 71 4.37 13.50 -8.46
C THR A 71 3.35 13.24 -9.58
N SER A 72 3.83 13.06 -10.82
CA SER A 72 3.02 12.87 -12.03
C SER A 72 2.35 11.49 -12.16
N LYS A 73 2.52 10.59 -11.20
CA LYS A 73 1.99 9.20 -11.24
C LYS A 73 2.40 8.42 -12.51
N ARG A 74 3.48 8.82 -13.15
CA ARG A 74 4.02 8.19 -14.35
C ARG A 74 5.48 7.82 -14.15
N LEU A 75 5.78 6.56 -14.37
CA LEU A 75 7.14 6.08 -14.54
C LEU A 75 7.38 5.96 -16.05
N SER A 76 8.12 6.91 -16.61
CA SER A 76 8.51 6.92 -18.03
C SER A 76 9.99 6.66 -18.16
N ASP A 77 10.39 6.25 -19.38
CA ASP A 77 11.78 5.99 -19.75
C ASP A 77 12.40 4.70 -19.16
N LEU A 78 11.58 3.78 -18.69
CA LEU A 78 12.03 2.45 -18.30
C LEU A 78 12.28 1.60 -19.54
N GLY A 79 13.35 0.78 -19.51
CA GLY A 79 13.63 -0.21 -20.56
C GLY A 79 12.94 -1.54 -20.26
N GLU A 80 12.58 -2.27 -21.33
CA GLU A 80 12.12 -3.65 -21.19
C GLU A 80 13.19 -4.51 -20.50
N GLY A 81 12.76 -5.38 -19.59
CA GLY A 81 13.65 -6.23 -18.79
C GLY A 81 14.20 -5.58 -17.52
N ASN A 82 13.99 -4.28 -17.30
CA ASN A 82 14.39 -3.64 -16.06
C ASN A 82 13.62 -4.22 -14.87
N LYS A 83 14.31 -4.30 -13.73
CA LYS A 83 13.71 -4.64 -12.44
C LYS A 83 13.15 -3.36 -11.80
N LEU A 84 11.90 -3.39 -11.35
CA LEU A 84 11.25 -2.29 -10.64
C LEU A 84 10.87 -2.73 -9.23
N GLU A 85 11.24 -1.92 -8.24
CA GLU A 85 10.81 -2.09 -6.86
C GLU A 85 10.14 -0.79 -6.38
N LEU A 86 8.90 -0.90 -5.91
CA LEU A 86 8.13 0.21 -5.36
C LEU A 86 7.83 -0.07 -3.90
N ALA A 87 8.43 0.68 -2.99
CA ALA A 87 8.06 0.62 -1.58
C ALA A 87 6.89 1.57 -1.32
N LEU A 88 5.89 1.06 -0.63
CA LEU A 88 4.65 1.75 -0.35
C LEU A 88 4.57 2.10 1.13
N THR A 89 3.87 3.18 1.45
CA THR A 89 3.55 3.54 2.83
C THR A 89 2.21 4.27 2.86
N THR A 90 1.63 4.36 4.04
CA THR A 90 0.48 5.23 4.29
C THR A 90 0.92 6.42 5.11
N LEU A 91 0.36 7.61 4.86
CA LEU A 91 0.73 8.85 5.54
C LEU A 91 0.16 8.95 6.98
N GLU A 92 -0.37 7.88 7.53
CA GLU A 92 -0.88 7.88 8.90
C GLU A 92 0.18 7.49 9.91
N TYR A 93 0.43 8.41 10.85
CA TYR A 93 1.27 8.18 12.01
C TYR A 93 0.42 7.53 13.11
N GLY A 94 0.75 6.30 13.48
CA GLY A 94 0.23 5.70 14.71
C GLY A 94 -0.49 4.35 14.60
N TYR A 95 -0.85 3.86 13.40
CA TYR A 95 -1.67 2.65 13.24
C TYR A 95 -1.15 1.67 12.18
N ASN A 96 0.16 1.59 12.00
CA ASN A 96 0.74 0.78 10.92
C ASN A 96 0.52 -0.74 11.06
N GLU A 97 0.22 -1.24 12.25
CA GLU A 97 0.09 -2.69 12.49
C GLU A 97 -1.16 -3.33 11.85
N ALA A 98 -2.15 -2.54 11.48
CA ALA A 98 -3.41 -3.05 10.93
C ALA A 98 -3.63 -2.74 9.45
N VAL A 99 -2.71 -2.01 8.80
CA VAL A 99 -2.85 -1.65 7.38
C VAL A 99 -2.43 -2.80 6.49
N ARG A 100 -3.34 -3.26 5.66
CA ARG A 100 -3.03 -4.19 4.57
C ARG A 100 -3.04 -3.42 3.27
N ILE A 101 -2.07 -3.70 2.40
CA ILE A 101 -1.95 -3.12 1.07
C ILE A 101 -1.98 -4.26 0.07
N ARG A 102 -2.70 -4.06 -1.04
CA ARG A 102 -2.74 -5.00 -2.16
C ARG A 102 -2.57 -4.27 -3.47
N TYR A 103 -2.11 -4.97 -4.48
CA TYR A 103 -1.99 -4.43 -5.83
C TYR A 103 -2.47 -5.42 -6.88
N ARG A 104 -2.75 -4.93 -8.07
CA ARG A 104 -3.00 -5.74 -9.28
C ARG A 104 -2.58 -5.00 -10.53
N GLU A 105 -2.36 -5.75 -11.61
CA GLU A 105 -2.20 -5.22 -12.96
C GLU A 105 -3.55 -5.10 -13.65
N LYS A 106 -3.92 -3.88 -14.06
CA LYS A 106 -5.24 -3.62 -14.64
C LYS A 106 -5.45 -4.31 -15.99
N GLN A 107 -4.39 -4.49 -16.78
CA GLN A 107 -4.49 -5.03 -18.14
C GLN A 107 -4.68 -6.53 -18.18
N ASN A 108 -4.16 -7.27 -17.22
CA ASN A 108 -4.20 -8.73 -17.20
C ASN A 108 -5.41 -9.29 -16.47
N GLY A 109 -6.26 -8.44 -15.85
CA GLY A 109 -7.40 -8.86 -15.04
C GLY A 109 -6.99 -9.75 -13.87
N GLU A 110 -5.74 -9.63 -13.44
CA GLU A 110 -5.14 -10.46 -12.41
C GLU A 110 -5.77 -10.24 -11.05
N GLU A 111 -5.72 -11.28 -10.26
CA GLU A 111 -6.20 -11.25 -8.87
C GLU A 111 -5.39 -10.25 -8.05
N TRP A 112 -6.03 -9.71 -7.00
CA TRP A 112 -5.36 -8.85 -6.06
C TRP A 112 -4.28 -9.61 -5.30
N VAL A 113 -3.06 -9.11 -5.32
CA VAL A 113 -1.92 -9.62 -4.55
C VAL A 113 -1.74 -8.79 -3.30
N GLU A 114 -1.87 -9.43 -2.13
CA GLU A 114 -1.67 -8.76 -0.83
C GLU A 114 -0.19 -8.73 -0.48
N LEU A 115 0.28 -7.55 -0.04
CA LEU A 115 1.67 -7.34 0.35
C LEU A 115 1.88 -7.60 1.85
N PRO A 116 3.10 -8.01 2.28
CA PRO A 116 3.46 -8.13 3.68
C PRO A 116 3.31 -6.78 4.40
N ALA A 117 2.66 -6.79 5.57
CA ALA A 117 2.37 -5.55 6.31
C ALA A 117 3.62 -4.85 6.86
N ASP A 118 4.65 -5.62 7.19
CA ASP A 118 5.93 -5.14 7.72
C ASP A 118 6.82 -4.49 6.65
N ASN A 119 6.70 -4.91 5.39
CA ASN A 119 7.49 -4.41 4.27
C ASN A 119 6.68 -4.44 2.97
N PRO A 120 5.76 -3.47 2.74
CA PRO A 120 4.91 -3.46 1.56
C PRO A 120 5.68 -2.98 0.32
N VAL A 121 6.37 -3.90 -0.33
CA VAL A 121 7.16 -3.64 -1.55
C VAL A 121 6.58 -4.44 -2.72
N ILE A 122 6.23 -3.74 -3.79
CA ILE A 122 5.93 -4.35 -5.09
C ILE A 122 7.25 -4.58 -5.81
N ALA A 123 7.59 -5.84 -6.05
CA ALA A 123 8.79 -6.21 -6.79
C ALA A 123 8.40 -6.83 -8.14
N LEU A 124 8.72 -6.12 -9.21
CA LEU A 124 8.55 -6.57 -10.59
C LEU A 124 9.94 -6.95 -11.15
N PRO A 125 10.26 -8.23 -11.24
CA PRO A 125 11.62 -8.69 -11.60
C PRO A 125 12.00 -8.38 -13.04
N SER A 126 11.02 -8.22 -13.92
CA SER A 126 11.24 -7.88 -15.32
C SER A 126 10.01 -7.14 -15.85
N LEU A 127 10.22 -5.92 -16.33
CA LEU A 127 9.16 -5.12 -16.92
C LEU A 127 8.91 -5.56 -18.37
N PRO A 128 7.66 -5.87 -18.75
CA PRO A 128 7.30 -6.10 -20.15
C PRO A 128 7.35 -4.80 -20.94
N GLY A 129 7.70 -4.87 -22.22
CA GLY A 129 7.65 -3.69 -23.11
C GLY A 129 6.22 -3.24 -23.37
N GLY A 130 5.97 -1.92 -23.31
CA GLY A 130 4.67 -1.32 -23.56
C GLY A 130 4.19 -0.45 -22.40
N GLN A 131 2.88 -0.31 -22.30
CA GLN A 131 2.24 0.44 -21.20
C GLN A 131 1.50 -0.53 -20.31
N PHE A 132 1.67 -0.41 -19.01
CA PHE A 132 0.85 -1.13 -18.05
C PHE A 132 0.49 -0.25 -16.85
N GLN A 133 -0.59 -0.60 -16.21
CA GLN A 133 -1.17 0.17 -15.11
C GLN A 133 -1.26 -0.72 -13.88
N LEU A 134 -0.68 -0.23 -12.77
CA LEU A 134 -0.81 -0.83 -11.46
C LEU A 134 -1.89 -0.12 -10.67
N GLU A 135 -2.82 -0.88 -10.12
CA GLU A 135 -3.81 -0.42 -9.16
C GLU A 135 -3.40 -0.87 -7.76
N ILE A 136 -3.34 0.06 -6.82
CA ILE A 136 -2.92 -0.19 -5.45
C ILE A 136 -4.02 0.28 -4.51
N GLN A 137 -4.36 -0.55 -3.55
CA GLN A 137 -5.44 -0.31 -2.60
C GLN A 137 -4.99 -0.63 -1.18
N ALA A 138 -5.40 0.19 -0.21
CA ALA A 138 -5.16 -0.06 1.20
C ALA A 138 -6.45 -0.29 1.97
N THR A 139 -6.33 -0.88 3.15
CA THR A 139 -7.45 -0.99 4.08
C THR A 139 -7.58 0.26 4.93
N ASP A 140 -8.82 0.56 5.36
CA ASP A 140 -9.10 1.57 6.38
C ASP A 140 -8.68 1.09 7.79
N GLN A 141 -8.96 1.92 8.81
CA GLN A 141 -8.69 1.59 10.22
C GLN A 141 -9.51 0.38 10.73
N GLU A 142 -10.60 0.06 10.05
CA GLU A 142 -11.46 -1.08 10.38
C GLU A 142 -11.10 -2.35 9.59
N GLY A 143 -10.03 -2.29 8.79
CA GLY A 143 -9.56 -3.41 7.97
C GLY A 143 -10.38 -3.65 6.71
N ARG A 144 -11.24 -2.70 6.29
CA ARG A 144 -12.01 -2.78 5.05
C ARG A 144 -11.21 -2.16 3.90
N TRP A 145 -11.30 -2.76 2.73
CA TRP A 145 -10.68 -2.21 1.53
C TRP A 145 -11.36 -0.89 1.13
N GLN A 146 -10.54 0.15 0.94
CA GLN A 146 -11.02 1.47 0.54
C GLN A 146 -11.32 1.51 -0.96
N ASP A 147 -12.26 2.38 -1.35
CA ASP A 147 -12.56 2.61 -2.77
C ASP A 147 -11.52 3.52 -3.44
N ASP A 148 -10.70 4.23 -2.64
CA ASP A 148 -9.59 5.05 -3.17
C ASP A 148 -8.46 4.15 -3.66
N ILE A 149 -8.21 4.20 -4.97
CA ILE A 149 -7.20 3.39 -5.66
C ILE A 149 -6.10 4.31 -6.17
N LEU A 150 -4.86 4.00 -5.78
CA LEU A 150 -3.69 4.65 -6.38
C LEU A 150 -3.36 4.00 -7.72
N ASP A 151 -3.58 4.74 -8.80
CA ASP A 151 -3.24 4.31 -10.16
C ASP A 151 -1.83 4.78 -10.54
N ILE A 152 -0.96 3.84 -10.91
CA ILE A 152 0.38 4.10 -11.41
C ILE A 152 0.48 3.66 -12.87
N ASN A 153 0.72 4.62 -13.75
CA ASN A 153 0.96 4.33 -15.16
C ASN A 153 2.47 4.16 -15.41
N ILE A 154 2.85 3.02 -15.96
CA ILE A 154 4.23 2.66 -16.25
C ILE A 154 4.38 2.54 -17.77
N GLN A 155 5.30 3.30 -18.34
CA GLN A 155 5.62 3.25 -19.75
C GLN A 155 7.03 2.69 -19.95
N VAL A 156 7.09 1.51 -20.59
CA VAL A 156 8.34 0.77 -20.80
C VAL A 156 8.67 0.75 -22.28
N ARG A 157 9.88 1.19 -22.62
CA ARG A 157 10.36 1.15 -24.00
C ARG A 157 10.68 -0.31 -24.39
N PRO A 158 10.03 -0.83 -25.45
CA PRO A 158 10.34 -2.17 -25.93
C PRO A 158 11.75 -2.22 -26.52
N TYR A 159 12.35 -3.40 -26.55
CA TYR A 159 13.62 -3.58 -27.25
C TYR A 159 13.54 -3.21 -28.74
N TYR A 160 14.57 -2.53 -29.25
CA TYR A 160 14.64 -2.06 -30.64
C TYR A 160 14.46 -3.16 -31.68
N TYR A 161 14.89 -4.39 -31.39
CA TYR A 161 14.74 -5.53 -32.30
C TYR A 161 13.30 -6.04 -32.43
N LYS A 162 12.39 -5.65 -31.56
CA LYS A 162 10.96 -5.93 -31.66
C LYS A 162 10.24 -4.94 -32.58
N SER A 163 10.92 -3.88 -33.04
CA SER A 163 10.36 -2.88 -33.94
C SER A 163 10.37 -3.38 -35.40
N TRP A 164 9.28 -3.12 -36.13
CA TRP A 164 9.13 -3.56 -37.54
C TRP A 164 10.22 -2.99 -38.46
N TRP A 165 10.72 -1.78 -38.20
CA TRP A 165 11.79 -1.15 -39.00
C TRP A 165 13.12 -1.90 -38.93
N PHE A 166 13.42 -2.51 -37.76
CA PHE A 166 14.61 -3.31 -37.58
C PHE A 166 14.62 -4.53 -38.51
N TRP A 167 13.50 -5.24 -38.59
CA TRP A 167 13.35 -6.39 -39.47
C TRP A 167 13.38 -6.00 -40.94
N SER A 168 12.81 -4.86 -41.32
CA SER A 168 12.88 -4.35 -42.70
C SER A 168 14.30 -3.96 -43.09
N LEU A 169 15.08 -3.35 -42.16
CA LEU A 169 16.49 -3.03 -42.42
C LEU A 169 17.32 -4.33 -42.58
N LEU A 170 17.06 -5.33 -41.73
CA LEU A 170 17.76 -6.63 -41.78
C LEU A 170 17.47 -7.36 -43.10
N LEU A 171 16.23 -7.35 -43.59
CA LEU A 171 15.86 -7.89 -44.90
C LEU A 171 16.55 -7.16 -46.04
N LEU A 172 16.70 -5.86 -45.96
CA LEU A 172 17.37 -5.04 -47.00
C LEU A 172 18.86 -5.36 -47.07
N VAL A 173 19.52 -5.56 -45.91
CA VAL A 173 20.93 -5.95 -45.84
C VAL A 173 21.15 -7.40 -46.29
N ALA A 174 20.23 -8.29 -46.02
CA ALA A 174 20.33 -9.71 -46.41
C ALA A 174 19.98 -9.93 -47.89
N GLY A 175 19.31 -8.99 -48.54
CA GLY A 175 18.92 -9.06 -49.97
C GLY A 175 19.89 -8.37 -50.94
N CYS A 176 20.97 -7.73 -50.43
CA CYS A 176 22.10 -7.22 -51.21
C CYS A 176 23.24 -8.24 -51.25
#